data_da983eb91e7a6a37d0ee3114bf90d647
#
_entry.id   da983eb91e7a6a37d0ee3114bf90d647
#
_cell.length_a   1.000
_cell.length_b   1.000
_cell.length_c   1.000
_cell.angle_alpha   90.00
_cell.angle_beta   90.00
_cell.angle_gamma   90.00
#
_symmetry.space_group_name_H-M   'P 1'
#
loop_
_entity.id
_entity.type
_entity.pdbx_description
1 polymer ?
#
loop_
_entity_poly.entity_id
_entity_poly.type
_entity_poly.pdbx_seq_one_letter_code
_entity_poly.pdbx_strand_id
1 'polypeptide(L)'
;YGAWGTRWMKQRNKQQKRKVHSIRGQLAWIFIGLMIGTILLCLMINYLFLGKVYMQSKLDVIHDAYGTIKQAAESDSYDTEEFARELDDVCRSYNMTVCVMDVNSNMKYVSINGGERLENRLIGYVFGLSIPFNDQRVIENGDDYVIQRTGQEDKEYLEIYGRLNTGISFIMQTPLSSIQESAKIANRFYALAGCLGAMA
;
A
#
# COMPACT_ATOMS: atom_id res chain seq x y z
N TYR A 1 -73.36 11.73 -43.26
CA TYR A 1 -73.27 11.51 -41.80
C TYR A 1 -72.42 10.26 -41.53
N GLY A 2 -71.13 10.36 -41.20
CA GLY A 2 -70.44 9.16 -40.79
C GLY A 2 -68.92 9.17 -40.76
N ALA A 3 -68.19 10.27 -41.05
CA ALA A 3 -66.71 10.23 -41.12
C ALA A 3 -66.00 10.93 -39.98
N TRP A 4 -66.70 11.59 -39.07
CA TRP A 4 -66.08 12.39 -37.98
C TRP A 4 -65.95 11.62 -36.65
N GLY A 5 -66.76 10.59 -36.44
CA GLY A 5 -66.75 9.82 -35.15
C GLY A 5 -65.58 8.87 -34.99
N THR A 6 -65.04 8.34 -36.07
CA THR A 6 -63.98 7.33 -36.02
C THR A 6 -62.59 7.89 -35.82
N ARG A 7 -62.40 9.20 -36.10
CA ARG A 7 -61.06 9.83 -35.91
C ARG A 7 -60.76 10.17 -34.46
N TRP A 8 -61.80 10.52 -33.67
CA TRP A 8 -61.65 10.84 -32.23
C TRP A 8 -61.41 9.62 -31.34
N MET A 9 -61.94 8.46 -31.67
CA MET A 9 -61.68 7.23 -30.93
C MET A 9 -60.27 6.69 -31.16
N LYS A 10 -59.69 6.93 -32.35
CA LYS A 10 -58.35 6.49 -32.68
C LYS A 10 -57.24 7.33 -31.99
N GLN A 11 -57.53 8.59 -31.66
CA GLN A 11 -56.59 9.45 -30.92
C GLN A 11 -56.66 9.22 -29.44
N ARG A 12 -57.78 8.83 -28.84
CA ARG A 12 -57.91 8.55 -27.42
C ARG A 12 -57.17 7.26 -27.02
N ASN A 13 -57.02 6.32 -27.93
CA ASN A 13 -56.35 5.04 -27.67
C ASN A 13 -54.81 5.09 -27.82
N LYS A 14 -54.25 6.20 -28.34
CA LYS A 14 -52.78 6.40 -28.41
C LYS A 14 -52.15 6.99 -27.15
N GLN A 15 -52.93 7.61 -26.27
CA GLN A 15 -52.39 8.27 -25.07
C GLN A 15 -52.38 7.39 -23.80
N GLN A 16 -52.90 6.19 -23.85
CA GLN A 16 -53.05 5.35 -22.65
C GLN A 16 -52.14 4.11 -22.62
N LYS A 17 -51.05 4.12 -23.40
CA LYS A 17 -49.90 3.20 -23.12
C LYS A 17 -48.94 3.88 -22.16
N ARG A 18 -49.40 4.36 -21.01
CA ARG A 18 -48.50 4.47 -19.83
C ARG A 18 -48.05 3.06 -19.52
N LYS A 19 -46.77 2.79 -19.77
CA LYS A 19 -46.12 1.56 -19.32
C LYS A 19 -46.37 1.47 -17.82
N VAL A 20 -47.31 0.64 -17.41
CA VAL A 20 -47.47 0.25 -16.01
C VAL A 20 -46.21 -0.57 -15.71
N HIS A 21 -45.17 0.12 -15.27
CA HIS A 21 -44.02 -0.58 -14.72
C HIS A 21 -44.52 -1.37 -13.50
N SER A 22 -44.50 -2.69 -13.63
CA SER A 22 -44.90 -3.57 -12.55
C SER A 22 -44.14 -3.14 -11.30
N ILE A 23 -44.84 -2.90 -10.19
CA ILE A 23 -44.26 -2.50 -8.91
C ILE A 23 -43.18 -3.50 -8.51
N ARG A 24 -43.35 -4.78 -8.86
CA ARG A 24 -42.34 -5.84 -8.68
C ARG A 24 -41.07 -5.56 -9.47
N GLY A 25 -41.18 -5.08 -10.71
CA GLY A 25 -40.01 -4.72 -11.53
C GLY A 25 -39.28 -3.49 -10.99
N GLN A 26 -40.00 -2.46 -10.50
CA GLN A 26 -39.36 -1.30 -9.86
C GLN A 26 -38.63 -1.68 -8.59
N LEU A 27 -39.19 -2.53 -7.74
CA LEU A 27 -38.54 -3.04 -6.54
C LEU A 27 -37.27 -3.83 -6.89
N ALA A 28 -37.37 -4.72 -7.89
CA ALA A 28 -36.18 -5.50 -8.33
C ALA A 28 -35.03 -4.59 -8.79
N TRP A 29 -35.34 -3.55 -9.61
CA TRP A 29 -34.31 -2.60 -10.05
C TRP A 29 -33.71 -1.76 -8.92
N ILE A 30 -34.50 -1.41 -7.90
CA ILE A 30 -33.99 -0.73 -6.70
C ILE A 30 -33.03 -1.63 -5.93
N PHE A 31 -33.39 -2.91 -5.73
CA PHE A 31 -32.52 -3.86 -5.05
C PHE A 31 -31.22 -4.12 -5.81
N ILE A 32 -31.28 -4.32 -7.12
CA ILE A 32 -30.11 -4.49 -7.98
C ILE A 32 -29.23 -3.24 -7.92
N GLY A 33 -29.82 -2.05 -8.01
CA GLY A 33 -29.08 -0.80 -7.91
C GLY A 33 -28.41 -0.62 -6.56
N LEU A 34 -29.06 -1.00 -5.47
CA LEU A 34 -28.50 -0.95 -4.11
C LEU A 34 -27.34 -1.93 -3.95
N MET A 35 -27.48 -3.16 -4.44
CA MET A 35 -26.40 -4.16 -4.42
C MET A 35 -25.17 -3.68 -5.20
N ILE A 36 -25.37 -3.20 -6.43
CA ILE A 36 -24.28 -2.68 -7.27
C ILE A 36 -23.65 -1.46 -6.59
N GLY A 37 -24.46 -0.55 -6.05
CA GLY A 37 -23.98 0.62 -5.32
C GLY A 37 -23.12 0.27 -4.10
N THR A 38 -23.54 -0.73 -3.33
CA THR A 38 -22.76 -1.21 -2.17
C THR A 38 -21.41 -1.82 -2.60
N ILE A 39 -21.41 -2.63 -3.65
CA ILE A 39 -20.16 -3.24 -4.16
C ILE A 39 -19.20 -2.15 -4.68
N LEU A 40 -19.71 -1.18 -5.45
CA LEU A 40 -18.91 -0.07 -5.95
C LEU A 40 -18.36 0.80 -4.81
N LEU A 41 -19.15 1.04 -3.77
CA LEU A 41 -18.72 1.78 -2.58
C LEU A 41 -17.61 1.03 -1.84
N CYS A 42 -17.74 -0.28 -1.63
CA CYS A 42 -16.70 -1.10 -1.02
C CYS A 42 -15.39 -1.10 -1.84
N LEU A 43 -15.48 -1.22 -3.17
CA LEU A 43 -14.32 -1.14 -4.05
C LEU A 43 -13.66 0.23 -4.00
N MET A 44 -14.44 1.29 -3.97
CA MET A 44 -13.95 2.67 -3.85
C MET A 44 -13.23 2.89 -2.52
N ILE A 45 -13.81 2.46 -1.40
CA ILE A 45 -13.19 2.54 -0.08
C ILE A 45 -11.87 1.76 -0.07
N ASN A 46 -11.87 0.52 -0.54
CA ASN A 46 -10.65 -0.29 -0.64
C ASN A 46 -9.55 0.41 -1.47
N TYR A 47 -9.91 0.93 -2.63
CA TYR A 47 -8.94 1.60 -3.51
C TYR A 47 -8.34 2.86 -2.89
N LEU A 48 -9.16 3.68 -2.19
CA LEU A 48 -8.72 4.96 -1.63
C LEU A 48 -7.98 4.80 -0.29
N PHE A 49 -8.41 3.86 0.55
CA PHE A 49 -7.90 3.76 1.93
C PHE A 49 -6.80 2.71 2.10
N LEU A 50 -6.87 1.59 1.39
CA LEU A 50 -5.94 0.49 1.60
C LEU A 50 -4.47 0.91 1.42
N GLY A 51 -4.18 1.69 0.38
CA GLY A 51 -2.82 2.17 0.11
C GLY A 51 -2.29 3.12 1.20
N LYS A 52 -3.15 3.99 1.74
CA LYS A 52 -2.75 4.93 2.80
C LYS A 52 -2.54 4.23 4.13
N VAL A 53 -3.49 3.40 4.55
CA VAL A 53 -3.39 2.64 5.81
C VAL A 53 -2.16 1.75 5.82
N TYR A 54 -1.87 1.14 4.70
CA TYR A 54 -0.71 0.28 4.60
C TYR A 54 0.61 1.06 4.61
N MET A 55 0.70 2.16 3.87
CA MET A 55 1.90 3.01 3.93
C MET A 55 2.15 3.48 5.36
N GLN A 56 1.09 3.90 6.07
CA GLN A 56 1.18 4.28 7.47
C GLN A 56 1.71 3.14 8.33
N SER A 57 1.14 1.94 8.21
CA SER A 57 1.60 0.76 8.95
C SER A 57 3.07 0.41 8.66
N LYS A 58 3.55 0.61 7.43
CA LYS A 58 4.96 0.39 7.09
C LYS A 58 5.87 1.47 7.67
N LEU A 59 5.41 2.72 7.70
CA LEU A 59 6.13 3.80 8.36
C LEU A 59 6.25 3.56 9.86
N ASP A 60 5.17 3.14 10.51
CA ASP A 60 5.18 2.82 11.95
C ASP A 60 6.22 1.72 12.27
N VAL A 61 6.26 0.65 11.48
CA VAL A 61 7.25 -0.43 11.64
C VAL A 61 8.69 0.07 11.43
N ILE A 62 8.92 0.94 10.45
CA ILE A 62 10.24 1.52 10.22
C ILE A 62 10.66 2.42 11.37
N HIS A 63 9.73 3.21 11.93
CA HIS A 63 10.01 4.04 13.11
C HIS A 63 10.30 3.21 14.35
N ASP A 64 9.59 2.09 14.56
CA ASP A 64 9.86 1.16 15.65
C ASP A 64 11.26 0.54 15.52
N ALA A 65 11.62 0.05 14.33
CA ALA A 65 12.95 -0.48 14.07
C ALA A 65 14.05 0.58 14.22
N TYR A 66 13.81 1.82 13.79
CA TYR A 66 14.70 2.94 14.02
C TYR A 66 14.88 3.21 15.53
N GLY A 67 13.78 3.17 16.30
CA GLY A 67 13.81 3.32 17.75
C GLY A 67 14.72 2.30 18.43
N THR A 68 14.64 1.02 18.03
CA THR A 68 15.52 -0.05 18.51
C THR A 68 17.00 0.25 18.22
N ILE A 69 17.33 0.66 16.99
CA ILE A 69 18.72 1.00 16.63
C ILE A 69 19.21 2.22 17.42
N LYS A 70 18.38 3.24 17.56
CA LYS A 70 18.71 4.46 18.31
C LYS A 70 18.96 4.16 19.78
N GLN A 71 18.10 3.38 20.41
CA GLN A 71 18.25 2.97 21.81
C GLN A 71 19.52 2.14 22.04
N ALA A 72 19.80 1.19 21.13
CA ALA A 72 21.03 0.40 21.20
C ALA A 72 22.29 1.25 21.00
N ALA A 73 22.22 2.25 20.13
CA ALA A 73 23.31 3.19 19.90
C ALA A 73 23.58 4.11 21.12
N GLU A 74 22.53 4.57 21.79
CA GLU A 74 22.61 5.43 22.99
C GLU A 74 23.12 4.65 24.21
N SER A 75 22.78 3.36 24.31
CA SER A 75 23.21 2.46 25.40
C SER A 75 24.52 1.70 25.13
N ASP A 76 25.16 1.95 23.99
CA ASP A 76 26.36 1.24 23.52
C ASP A 76 26.19 -0.29 23.45
N SER A 77 24.95 -0.75 23.23
CA SER A 77 24.59 -2.17 23.20
C SER A 77 24.46 -2.76 21.77
N TYR A 78 24.80 -2.00 20.75
CA TYR A 78 24.67 -2.39 19.34
C TYR A 78 25.59 -3.54 18.90
N ASP A 79 26.53 -3.98 19.76
CA ASP A 79 27.47 -5.10 19.53
C ASP A 79 27.05 -6.36 20.30
N THR A 80 25.84 -6.41 20.84
CA THR A 80 25.35 -7.53 21.64
C THR A 80 24.56 -8.53 20.80
N GLU A 81 24.58 -9.82 21.23
CA GLU A 81 23.73 -10.84 20.60
C GLU A 81 22.23 -10.57 20.79
N GLU A 82 21.86 -9.85 21.85
CA GLU A 82 20.46 -9.49 22.13
C GLU A 82 19.95 -8.50 21.08
N PHE A 83 20.71 -7.47 20.79
CA PHE A 83 20.43 -6.52 19.72
C PHE A 83 20.30 -7.21 18.34
N ALA A 84 21.25 -8.11 18.03
CA ALA A 84 21.18 -8.84 16.77
C ALA A 84 19.94 -9.72 16.66
N ARG A 85 19.51 -10.39 17.76
CA ARG A 85 18.27 -11.19 17.79
C ARG A 85 17.02 -10.33 17.64
N GLU A 86 16.96 -9.19 18.32
CA GLU A 86 15.83 -8.26 18.21
C GLU A 86 15.66 -7.75 16.79
N LEU A 87 16.75 -7.36 16.12
CA LEU A 87 16.70 -6.96 14.71
C LEU A 87 16.33 -8.12 13.78
N ASP A 88 16.81 -9.33 14.06
CA ASP A 88 16.44 -10.52 13.28
C ASP A 88 14.93 -10.80 13.36
N ASP A 89 14.33 -10.66 14.53
CA ASP A 89 12.89 -10.84 14.75
C ASP A 89 12.09 -9.77 13.99
N VAL A 90 12.52 -8.53 14.02
CA VAL A 90 11.92 -7.43 13.24
C VAL A 90 12.06 -7.72 11.75
N CYS A 91 13.26 -8.09 11.28
CA CYS A 91 13.49 -8.40 9.86
C CYS A 91 12.59 -9.52 9.35
N ARG A 92 12.41 -10.60 10.13
CA ARG A 92 11.56 -11.74 9.77
C ARG A 92 10.08 -11.39 9.81
N SER A 93 9.65 -10.69 10.87
CA SER A 93 8.23 -10.37 11.07
C SER A 93 7.68 -9.42 10.02
N TYR A 94 8.50 -8.48 9.55
CA TYR A 94 8.06 -7.39 8.67
C TYR A 94 8.66 -7.46 7.25
N ASN A 95 9.39 -8.54 6.94
CA ASN A 95 10.09 -8.70 5.66
C ASN A 95 10.98 -7.48 5.36
N MET A 96 11.80 -7.11 6.35
CA MET A 96 12.68 -5.96 6.31
C MET A 96 14.13 -6.41 6.16
N THR A 97 14.93 -5.63 5.44
CA THR A 97 16.39 -5.77 5.38
C THR A 97 17.02 -4.62 6.14
N VAL A 98 17.96 -4.89 7.00
CA VAL A 98 18.62 -3.89 7.86
C VAL A 98 20.12 -4.05 7.77
N CYS A 99 20.85 -2.94 7.71
CA CYS A 99 22.29 -2.88 7.90
C CYS A 99 22.64 -1.77 8.89
N VAL A 100 23.55 -2.05 9.82
CA VAL A 100 24.05 -1.10 10.82
C VAL A 100 25.57 -1.11 10.80
N MET A 101 26.17 0.06 10.78
CA MET A 101 27.61 0.29 10.68
C MET A 101 28.07 1.26 11.77
N ASP A 102 29.19 0.95 12.39
CA ASP A 102 29.79 1.80 13.42
C ASP A 102 30.57 3.00 12.84
N VAL A 103 31.12 3.83 13.73
CA VAL A 103 31.93 5.01 13.39
C VAL A 103 33.21 4.68 12.61
N ASN A 104 33.71 3.45 12.78
CA ASN A 104 34.94 2.95 12.13
C ASN A 104 34.64 2.26 10.80
N SER A 105 33.41 2.35 10.32
CA SER A 105 32.93 1.68 9.11
C SER A 105 32.92 0.14 9.19
N ASN A 106 32.87 -0.43 10.40
CA ASN A 106 32.68 -1.86 10.59
C ASN A 106 31.18 -2.17 10.60
N MET A 107 30.77 -3.20 9.86
CA MET A 107 29.42 -3.70 9.92
C MET A 107 29.14 -4.40 11.26
N LYS A 108 28.16 -3.92 11.98
CA LYS A 108 27.71 -4.47 13.27
C LYS A 108 26.54 -5.41 13.13
N TYR A 109 25.67 -5.10 12.16
CA TYR A 109 24.55 -5.96 11.82
C TYR A 109 24.27 -5.90 10.31
N VAL A 110 24.08 -7.07 9.71
CA VAL A 110 23.65 -7.22 8.31
C VAL A 110 22.62 -8.34 8.27
N SER A 111 21.41 -8.03 7.86
CA SER A 111 20.36 -9.04 7.76
C SER A 111 20.68 -10.10 6.71
N ILE A 112 20.30 -11.36 6.97
CA ILE A 112 20.63 -12.53 6.14
C ILE A 112 20.10 -12.39 4.71
N ASN A 113 18.91 -11.82 4.54
CA ASN A 113 18.26 -11.70 3.22
C ASN A 113 18.49 -10.29 2.62
N GLY A 114 19.29 -10.22 1.58
CA GLY A 114 19.50 -8.98 0.80
C GLY A 114 20.43 -7.96 1.46
N GLY A 115 21.06 -8.32 2.59
CA GLY A 115 21.94 -7.43 3.35
C GLY A 115 23.15 -6.93 2.56
N GLU A 116 23.83 -7.78 1.79
CA GLU A 116 25.00 -7.43 0.98
C GLU A 116 24.74 -6.27 0.02
N ARG A 117 23.56 -6.24 -0.60
CA ARG A 117 23.17 -5.13 -1.48
C ARG A 117 22.94 -3.84 -0.70
N LEU A 118 22.30 -3.95 0.47
CA LEU A 118 21.99 -2.82 1.33
C LEU A 118 23.24 -2.24 1.97
N GLU A 119 24.23 -3.09 2.28
CA GLU A 119 25.56 -2.71 2.74
C GLU A 119 26.27 -1.78 1.74
N ASN A 120 26.31 -2.15 0.46
CA ASN A 120 26.90 -1.31 -0.58
C ASN A 120 26.18 0.05 -0.71
N ARG A 121 24.88 0.08 -0.47
CA ARG A 121 24.11 1.33 -0.46
C ARG A 121 24.44 2.18 0.77
N LEU A 122 24.53 1.59 1.95
CA LEU A 122 24.91 2.30 3.15
C LEU A 122 26.29 2.94 3.01
N ILE A 123 27.26 2.19 2.49
CA ILE A 123 28.60 2.71 2.16
C ILE A 123 28.49 3.89 1.20
N GLY A 124 27.67 3.78 0.16
CA GLY A 124 27.43 4.88 -0.78
C GLY A 124 26.89 6.14 -0.10
N TYR A 125 25.93 6.02 0.79
CA TYR A 125 25.37 7.16 1.55
C TYR A 125 26.40 7.78 2.51
N VAL A 126 27.15 6.95 3.23
CA VAL A 126 28.13 7.43 4.22
C VAL A 126 29.30 8.15 3.56
N PHE A 127 29.76 7.68 2.42
CA PHE A 127 30.89 8.26 1.70
C PHE A 127 30.50 9.24 0.59
N GLY A 128 29.20 9.58 0.50
CA GLY A 128 28.71 10.56 -0.50
C GLY A 128 28.87 10.10 -1.94
N LEU A 129 28.97 8.80 -2.19
CA LEU A 129 29.04 8.25 -3.52
C LEU A 129 27.65 8.37 -4.17
N SER A 130 27.57 9.06 -5.30
CA SER A 130 26.33 9.17 -6.07
C SER A 130 25.89 7.79 -6.54
N ILE A 131 24.92 7.19 -5.87
CA ILE A 131 24.28 5.97 -6.34
C ILE A 131 23.15 6.42 -7.28
N PRO A 132 23.26 6.17 -8.61
CA PRO A 132 22.20 6.53 -9.53
C PRO A 132 20.99 5.65 -9.30
N PHE A 133 19.96 6.19 -8.67
CA PHE A 133 18.66 5.53 -8.58
C PHE A 133 17.66 6.30 -9.42
N ASN A 134 17.04 5.58 -10.33
CA ASN A 134 15.83 6.04 -10.99
C ASN A 134 14.72 6.10 -9.95
N ASP A 135 14.12 7.28 -9.77
CA ASP A 135 12.91 7.49 -8.98
C ASP A 135 13.06 7.44 -7.45
N GLN A 136 13.87 8.34 -6.89
CA GLN A 136 13.90 8.57 -5.44
C GLN A 136 12.87 9.64 -5.06
N ARG A 137 11.91 9.29 -4.20
CA ARG A 137 10.96 10.25 -3.66
C ARG A 137 11.06 10.28 -2.14
N VAL A 138 11.57 11.39 -1.60
CA VAL A 138 11.62 11.63 -0.17
C VAL A 138 10.19 11.75 0.35
N ILE A 139 9.88 11.00 1.41
CA ILE A 139 8.60 10.98 2.10
C ILE A 139 8.69 11.80 3.38
N GLU A 140 9.77 11.59 4.13
CA GLU A 140 10.00 12.22 5.43
C GLU A 140 11.48 12.54 5.60
N ASN A 141 11.78 13.66 6.25
CA ASN A 141 13.14 14.07 6.56
C ASN A 141 13.18 14.42 8.06
N GLY A 142 13.78 13.53 8.85
CA GLY A 142 14.03 13.74 10.28
C GLY A 142 15.39 14.39 10.51
N ASP A 143 15.75 14.56 11.78
CA ASP A 143 17.04 15.16 12.16
C ASP A 143 18.22 14.22 11.89
N ASP A 144 18.03 12.93 12.12
CA ASP A 144 19.07 11.89 12.05
C ASP A 144 18.81 10.87 10.91
N TYR A 145 17.72 11.03 10.14
CA TYR A 145 17.32 10.05 9.11
C TYR A 145 16.54 10.70 7.95
N VAL A 146 16.51 9.98 6.84
CA VAL A 146 15.67 10.28 5.68
C VAL A 146 14.88 9.03 5.31
N ILE A 147 13.55 9.17 5.15
CA ILE A 147 12.69 8.12 4.61
C ILE A 147 12.36 8.47 3.16
N GLN A 148 12.60 7.51 2.28
CA GLN A 148 12.34 7.67 0.86
C GLN A 148 11.73 6.42 0.23
N ARG A 149 11.04 6.63 -0.88
CA ARG A 149 10.59 5.56 -1.76
C ARG A 149 11.61 5.38 -2.87
N THR A 150 12.02 4.15 -3.09
CA THR A 150 13.01 3.81 -4.13
C THR A 150 12.45 2.73 -5.04
N GLY A 151 12.63 2.90 -6.36
CA GLY A 151 12.34 1.87 -7.35
C GLY A 151 13.61 1.08 -7.69
N GLN A 152 13.52 -0.25 -7.67
CA GLN A 152 14.62 -1.12 -8.05
C GLN A 152 14.09 -2.37 -8.75
N GLU A 153 14.55 -2.65 -9.99
CA GLU A 153 14.20 -3.85 -10.75
C GLU A 153 12.69 -4.15 -10.76
N ASP A 154 11.86 -3.17 -11.13
CA ASP A 154 10.38 -3.23 -11.13
C ASP A 154 9.71 -3.43 -9.75
N LYS A 155 10.49 -3.33 -8.67
CA LYS A 155 9.97 -3.38 -7.30
C LYS A 155 10.14 -2.03 -6.62
N GLU A 156 9.14 -1.66 -5.86
CA GLU A 156 9.19 -0.46 -5.03
C GLU A 156 9.50 -0.84 -3.58
N TYR A 157 10.34 -0.02 -2.96
CA TYR A 157 10.76 -0.19 -1.58
C TYR A 157 10.55 1.11 -0.81
N LEU A 158 10.23 0.96 0.46
CA LEU A 158 10.34 2.01 1.45
C LEU A 158 11.69 1.85 2.14
N GLU A 159 12.51 2.88 2.10
CA GLU A 159 13.87 2.89 2.61
C GLU A 159 14.04 4.03 3.61
N ILE A 160 14.67 3.74 4.74
CA ILE A 160 15.18 4.73 5.67
C ILE A 160 16.68 4.56 5.80
N TYR A 161 17.40 5.65 5.78
CA TYR A 161 18.84 5.69 6.05
C TYR A 161 19.18 6.93 6.85
N GLY A 162 20.23 6.85 7.63
CA GLY A 162 20.66 7.97 8.43
C GLY A 162 21.94 7.70 9.20
N ARG A 163 22.31 8.74 9.96
CA ARG A 163 23.44 8.69 10.87
C ARG A 163 23.06 9.31 12.20
N LEU A 164 23.18 8.52 13.25
CA LEU A 164 22.89 8.97 14.61
C LEU A 164 24.01 9.88 15.16
N ASN A 165 23.69 10.66 16.16
CA ASN A 165 24.65 11.52 16.87
C ASN A 165 25.81 10.73 17.50
N THR A 166 25.58 9.45 17.80
CA THR A 166 26.62 8.49 18.24
C THR A 166 27.61 8.12 17.15
N GLY A 167 27.35 8.50 15.90
CA GLY A 167 28.16 8.20 14.72
C GLY A 167 27.79 6.89 14.03
N ILE A 168 26.85 6.12 14.59
CA ILE A 168 26.32 4.90 13.96
C ILE A 168 25.51 5.27 12.72
N SER A 169 25.80 4.61 11.62
CA SER A 169 25.09 4.76 10.36
C SER A 169 24.24 3.52 10.12
N PHE A 170 23.04 3.71 9.58
CA PHE A 170 22.11 2.61 9.33
C PHE A 170 21.35 2.82 8.03
N ILE A 171 20.88 1.71 7.48
CA ILE A 171 19.93 1.67 6.38
C ILE A 171 18.97 0.49 6.59
N MET A 172 17.69 0.74 6.35
CA MET A 172 16.64 -0.27 6.39
C MET A 172 15.77 -0.16 5.16
N GLN A 173 15.31 -1.30 4.67
CA GLN A 173 14.49 -1.37 3.46
C GLN A 173 13.39 -2.40 3.63
N THR A 174 12.16 -2.05 3.24
CA THR A 174 11.01 -2.98 3.20
C THR A 174 10.29 -2.87 1.85
N PRO A 175 9.92 -4.00 1.21
CA PRO A 175 9.24 -3.97 -0.08
C PRO A 175 7.81 -3.44 0.05
N LEU A 176 7.41 -2.60 -0.91
CA LEU A 176 6.04 -2.08 -1.04
C LEU A 176 5.17 -2.95 -1.98
N SER A 177 5.79 -3.83 -2.78
CA SER A 177 5.12 -4.59 -3.84
C SER A 177 4.14 -5.66 -3.37
N SER A 178 4.35 -6.21 -2.16
CA SER A 178 3.50 -7.28 -1.62
C SER A 178 2.03 -6.89 -1.43
N ILE A 179 1.72 -5.60 -1.43
CA ILE A 179 0.35 -5.08 -1.20
C ILE A 179 -0.39 -4.85 -2.49
N GLN A 180 0.30 -4.32 -3.49
CA GLN A 180 -0.32 -4.15 -4.80
C GLN A 180 -0.76 -5.52 -5.35
N GLU A 181 -0.02 -6.58 -5.06
CA GLU A 181 -0.40 -7.95 -5.41
C GLU A 181 -1.59 -8.44 -4.59
N SER A 182 -1.57 -8.26 -3.25
CA SER A 182 -2.69 -8.66 -2.38
C SER A 182 -3.96 -7.86 -2.68
N ALA A 183 -3.84 -6.55 -2.91
CA ALA A 183 -4.96 -5.70 -3.31
C ALA A 183 -5.51 -6.07 -4.70
N LYS A 184 -4.64 -6.40 -5.67
CA LYS A 184 -5.07 -6.90 -6.99
C LYS A 184 -5.80 -8.22 -6.89
N ILE A 185 -5.35 -9.14 -6.04
CA ILE A 185 -6.01 -10.43 -5.80
C ILE A 185 -7.37 -10.21 -5.15
N ALA A 186 -7.45 -9.40 -4.10
CA ALA A 186 -8.71 -9.08 -3.42
C ALA A 186 -9.71 -8.40 -4.37
N ASN A 187 -9.27 -7.42 -5.16
CA ASN A 187 -10.12 -6.74 -6.13
C ASN A 187 -10.62 -7.66 -7.24
N ARG A 188 -9.80 -8.62 -7.71
CA ARG A 188 -10.24 -9.66 -8.66
C ARG A 188 -11.30 -10.56 -8.05
N PHE A 189 -11.13 -10.93 -6.78
CA PHE A 189 -12.10 -11.76 -6.07
C PHE A 189 -13.44 -11.05 -5.88
N TYR A 190 -13.43 -9.78 -5.48
CA TYR A 190 -14.65 -8.96 -5.36
C TYR A 190 -15.34 -8.73 -6.71
N ALA A 191 -14.57 -8.51 -7.78
CA ALA A 191 -15.13 -8.38 -9.12
C ALA A 191 -15.82 -9.67 -9.58
N LEU A 192 -15.20 -10.84 -9.34
CA LEU A 192 -15.78 -12.17 -9.64
C LEU A 192 -17.04 -12.43 -8.83
N ALA A 193 -17.01 -12.17 -7.51
CA ALA A 193 -18.16 -12.34 -6.63
C ALA A 193 -19.33 -11.40 -7.04
N GLY A 194 -19.00 -10.16 -7.42
CA GLY A 194 -20.00 -9.20 -7.93
C GLY A 194 -20.63 -9.64 -9.24
N CYS A 195 -19.84 -10.19 -10.19
CA CYS A 195 -20.37 -10.74 -11.43
C CYS A 195 -21.27 -11.94 -11.21
N LEU A 196 -20.91 -12.87 -10.34
CA LEU A 196 -21.72 -14.03 -9.99
C LEU A 196 -23.03 -13.64 -9.29
N GLY A 197 -22.99 -12.66 -8.38
CA GLY A 197 -24.17 -12.16 -7.71
C GLY A 197 -25.12 -11.36 -8.63
N ALA A 198 -24.63 -10.82 -9.73
CA ALA A 198 -25.44 -10.13 -10.73
C ALA A 198 -26.11 -11.09 -11.74
N MET A 199 -25.63 -12.34 -11.85
CA MET A 199 -26.19 -13.38 -12.74
C MET A 199 -27.21 -14.29 -12.03
N ALA A 200 -27.27 -14.26 -10.70
CA ALA A 200 -28.22 -15.07 -9.90
C ALA A 200 -29.52 -14.33 -9.64
#